data_b25d4d4e5fcdf41ade02e051dfd5f4ed
#
_entry.id   b25d4d4e5fcdf41ade02e051dfd5f4ed
#
_cell.length_a   1.000
_cell.length_b   1.000
_cell.length_c   1.000
_cell.angle_alpha   90.00
_cell.angle_beta   90.00
_cell.angle_gamma   90.00
#
_symmetry.space_group_name_H-M   'P 1'
#
loop_
_entity.id
_entity.type
_entity.pdbx_description
1 polymer ?
#
loop_
_entity_poly.entity_id
_entity_poly.type
_entity_poly.pdbx_seq_one_letter_code
_entity_poly.pdbx_strand_id
1 'polypeptide(L)'
;MKICPRARNTFLVFHFECVPDHTVWGDREYAGAEVHCYLDRNINNVQELSEAETAAREFLAQSGWIIKELLDTPRWEKMPSRFRCLFSDVLTARRVTMEIARLDGIAFLAYSWKHDDNEVVKEK
;
A
#
# COMPACT_ATOMS: atom_id res chain seq x y z
N MET A 1 12.52 1.80 -16.03
CA MET A 1 11.14 1.27 -16.11
C MET A 1 10.47 1.78 -17.37
N LYS A 2 9.84 0.89 -18.11
CA LYS A 2 9.09 1.28 -19.30
C LYS A 2 7.71 1.81 -18.89
N ILE A 3 7.38 3.03 -19.33
CA ILE A 3 6.11 3.65 -19.00
C ILE A 3 5.15 3.42 -20.16
N CYS A 4 4.06 2.70 -19.88
CA CYS A 4 3.03 2.42 -20.87
C CYS A 4 1.77 3.24 -20.56
N PRO A 5 0.92 3.52 -21.58
CA PRO A 5 -0.36 4.16 -21.35
C PRO A 5 -1.17 3.38 -20.30
N ARG A 6 -1.84 4.10 -19.44
CA ARG A 6 -2.64 3.50 -18.37
C ARG A 6 -3.87 2.81 -18.96
N ALA A 7 -4.06 1.54 -18.59
CA ALA A 7 -5.26 0.81 -18.94
C ALA A 7 -6.44 1.21 -18.04
N ARG A 8 -7.65 0.95 -18.49
CA ARG A 8 -8.86 1.26 -17.73
C ARG A 8 -8.93 0.45 -16.44
N ASN A 9 -9.39 1.07 -15.36
CA ASN A 9 -9.55 0.47 -14.03
C ASN A 9 -8.23 -0.08 -13.45
N THR A 10 -7.12 0.58 -13.76
CA THR A 10 -5.83 0.25 -13.17
C THR A 10 -5.39 1.36 -12.22
N PHE A 11 -4.57 0.97 -11.26
CA PHE A 11 -4.03 1.87 -10.24
C PHE A 11 -2.54 1.66 -10.14
N LEU A 12 -1.81 2.74 -9.91
CA LEU A 12 -0.39 2.65 -9.66
C LEU A 12 -0.19 2.19 -8.22
N VAL A 13 0.62 1.16 -8.03
CA VAL A 13 0.82 0.56 -6.70
C VAL A 13 2.29 0.64 -6.31
N PHE A 14 2.53 1.21 -5.12
CA PHE A 14 3.82 1.16 -4.45
C PHE A 14 3.69 0.23 -3.25
N HIS A 15 4.64 -0.66 -3.09
CA HIS A 15 4.65 -1.66 -2.03
C HIS A 15 5.81 -1.39 -1.08
N PHE A 16 5.49 -1.04 0.16
CA PHE A 16 6.48 -0.68 1.18
C PHE A 16 6.43 -1.61 2.38
N GLU A 17 7.60 -1.80 2.99
CA GLU A 17 7.67 -2.34 4.34
C GLU A 17 7.62 -1.15 5.30
N CYS A 18 6.70 -1.21 6.27
CA CYS A 18 6.46 -0.13 7.21
C CYS A 18 6.38 -0.65 8.64
N VAL A 19 6.59 0.25 9.59
CA VAL A 19 6.26 0.00 10.99
C VAL A 19 5.31 1.09 11.45
N PRO A 20 4.43 0.81 12.43
CA PRO A 20 3.56 1.83 12.99
C PRO A 20 4.36 2.93 13.66
N ASP A 21 3.94 4.18 13.47
CA ASP A 21 4.47 5.29 14.23
C ASP A 21 3.74 5.33 15.57
N HIS A 22 4.42 4.99 16.65
CA HIS A 22 3.83 4.91 17.99
C HIS A 22 3.34 6.25 18.51
N THR A 23 3.83 7.36 17.97
CA THR A 23 3.33 8.69 18.34
C THR A 23 1.91 8.92 17.80
N VAL A 24 1.53 8.21 16.74
CA VAL A 24 0.20 8.30 16.13
C VAL A 24 -0.71 7.18 16.61
N TRP A 25 -0.20 5.94 16.60
CA TRP A 25 -1.02 4.75 16.88
C TRP A 25 -1.03 4.35 18.35
N GLY A 26 -0.08 4.87 19.15
CA GLY A 26 0.13 4.41 20.51
C GLY A 26 0.76 3.02 20.55
N ASP A 27 0.72 2.40 21.73
CA ASP A 27 1.22 1.06 21.90
C ASP A 27 0.26 0.06 21.26
N ARG A 28 0.68 -0.52 20.15
CA ARG A 28 -0.09 -1.52 19.41
C ARG A 28 0.67 -2.85 19.38
N GLU A 29 -0.09 -3.93 19.21
CA GLU A 29 0.47 -5.28 19.12
C GLU A 29 1.27 -5.51 17.82
N TYR A 30 1.12 -4.64 16.84
CA TYR A 30 1.68 -4.85 15.52
C TYR A 30 3.16 -4.48 15.47
N ALA A 31 3.97 -5.42 15.00
CA ALA A 31 5.41 -5.22 14.80
C ALA A 31 5.71 -4.50 13.50
N GLY A 32 4.87 -4.66 12.49
CA GLY A 32 5.09 -4.06 11.18
C GLY A 32 3.96 -4.38 10.22
N ALA A 33 4.14 -3.94 8.99
CA ALA A 33 3.17 -4.17 7.93
C ALA A 33 3.82 -4.10 6.56
N GLU A 34 3.29 -4.87 5.62
CA GLU A 34 3.47 -4.62 4.21
C GLU A 34 2.33 -3.72 3.77
N VAL A 35 2.65 -2.55 3.23
CA VAL A 35 1.66 -1.54 2.87
C VAL A 35 1.66 -1.33 1.37
N HIS A 36 0.50 -1.53 0.77
CA HIS A 36 0.27 -1.26 -0.65
C HIS A 36 -0.42 0.09 -0.75
N CYS A 37 0.24 1.04 -1.42
CA CYS A 37 -0.32 2.36 -1.65
C CYS A 37 -0.81 2.45 -3.09
N TYR A 38 -2.09 2.72 -3.25
CA TYR A 38 -2.76 2.78 -4.55
C TYR A 38 -3.01 4.23 -4.93
N LEU A 39 -2.59 4.61 -6.13
CA LEU A 39 -2.81 5.95 -6.66
C LEU A 39 -3.63 5.89 -7.93
N ASP A 40 -4.67 6.71 -8.00
CA ASP A 40 -5.47 6.91 -9.21
C ASP A 40 -4.88 8.08 -9.99
N ARG A 41 -3.84 7.80 -10.75
CA ARG A 41 -3.02 8.85 -11.37
C ARG A 41 -2.44 8.34 -12.69
N ASN A 42 -2.44 9.20 -13.69
CA ASN A 42 -1.74 8.95 -14.95
C ASN A 42 -0.27 9.29 -14.81
N ILE A 43 0.60 8.46 -15.37
CA ILE A 43 2.05 8.66 -15.35
C ILE A 43 2.55 8.69 -16.79
N ASN A 44 3.09 9.81 -17.21
CA ASN A 44 3.55 10.02 -18.59
C ASN A 44 5.07 9.99 -18.72
N ASN A 45 5.80 10.16 -17.61
CA ASN A 45 7.26 10.19 -17.63
C ASN A 45 7.84 9.81 -16.27
N VAL A 46 9.16 9.68 -16.23
CA VAL A 46 9.88 9.26 -15.03
C VAL A 46 9.72 10.26 -13.89
N GLN A 47 9.66 11.55 -14.21
CA GLN A 47 9.50 12.58 -13.19
C GLN A 47 8.14 12.47 -12.51
N GLU A 48 7.08 12.23 -13.27
CA GLU A 48 5.74 12.03 -12.69
C GLU A 48 5.69 10.76 -11.83
N LEU A 49 6.42 9.72 -12.21
CA LEU A 49 6.54 8.51 -11.40
C LEU A 49 7.23 8.82 -10.06
N SER A 50 8.30 9.61 -10.09
CA SER A 50 9.01 10.04 -8.89
C SER A 50 8.13 10.89 -7.97
N GLU A 51 7.34 11.78 -8.57
CA GLU A 51 6.38 12.61 -7.82
C GLU A 51 5.29 11.74 -7.18
N ALA A 52 4.84 10.72 -7.88
CA ALA A 52 3.86 9.77 -7.35
C ALA A 52 4.43 8.99 -6.16
N GLU A 53 5.68 8.57 -6.24
CA GLU A 53 6.34 7.90 -5.11
C GLU A 53 6.44 8.83 -3.89
N THR A 54 6.83 10.09 -4.12
CA THR A 54 6.88 11.09 -3.04
C THR A 54 5.50 11.28 -2.40
N ALA A 55 4.46 11.38 -3.22
CA ALA A 55 3.09 11.51 -2.72
C ALA A 55 2.68 10.29 -1.89
N ALA A 56 3.05 9.09 -2.33
CA ALA A 56 2.77 7.86 -1.59
C ALA A 56 3.48 7.85 -0.24
N ARG A 57 4.76 8.23 -0.21
CA ARG A 57 5.54 8.29 1.03
C ARG A 57 4.98 9.31 2.02
N GLU A 58 4.63 10.49 1.54
CA GLU A 58 4.03 11.53 2.38
C GLU A 58 2.67 11.09 2.93
N PHE A 59 1.85 10.48 2.09
CA PHE A 59 0.55 9.98 2.51
C PHE A 59 0.67 8.93 3.61
N LEU A 60 1.58 7.97 3.46
CA LEU A 60 1.79 6.94 4.47
C LEU A 60 2.33 7.52 5.77
N ALA A 61 3.26 8.47 5.68
CA ALA A 61 3.79 9.14 6.87
C ALA A 61 2.67 9.87 7.63
N GLN A 62 1.80 10.58 6.92
CA GLN A 62 0.66 11.27 7.51
C GLN A 62 -0.38 10.30 8.08
N SER A 63 -0.41 9.09 7.54
CA SER A 63 -1.32 8.03 8.00
C SER A 63 -0.79 7.22 9.17
N GLY A 64 0.37 7.58 9.68
CA GLY A 64 0.95 6.95 10.86
C GLY A 64 1.92 5.81 10.58
N TRP A 65 2.50 5.76 9.38
CA TRP A 65 3.47 4.74 9.02
C TRP A 65 4.88 5.32 8.94
N ILE A 66 5.85 4.56 9.43
CA ILE A 66 7.28 4.82 9.22
C ILE A 66 7.73 3.84 8.15
N ILE A 67 8.17 4.36 7.01
CA ILE A 67 8.56 3.54 5.86
C ILE A 67 9.98 3.04 6.10
N LYS A 68 10.18 1.72 5.97
CA LYS A 68 11.48 1.08 6.07
C LYS A 68 12.13 0.94 4.70
N GLU A 69 11.40 0.40 3.73
CA GLU A 69 11.92 0.24 2.37
C GLU A 69 10.81 0.06 1.35
N LEU A 70 11.13 0.34 0.11
CA LEU A 70 10.29 0.00 -1.05
C LEU A 70 10.61 -1.45 -1.42
N LEU A 71 9.62 -2.33 -1.35
CA LEU A 71 9.82 -3.76 -1.53
C LEU A 71 9.87 -4.19 -2.99
N ASP A 72 9.11 -3.51 -3.84
CA ASP A 72 8.98 -3.88 -5.25
C ASP A 72 9.01 -2.67 -6.15
N THR A 73 9.34 -2.91 -7.42
CA THR A 73 9.16 -1.90 -8.46
C THR A 73 7.68 -1.52 -8.56
N PRO A 74 7.35 -0.24 -8.67
CA PRO A 74 5.97 0.20 -8.86
C PRO A 74 5.34 -0.46 -10.09
N ARG A 75 4.06 -0.80 -9.99
CA ARG A 75 3.36 -1.47 -11.08
C ARG A 75 1.91 -0.98 -11.18
N TRP A 76 1.33 -1.23 -12.35
CA TRP A 76 -0.10 -1.05 -12.55
C TRP A 76 -0.84 -2.30 -12.12
N GLU A 77 -1.89 -2.10 -11.35
CA GLU A 77 -2.71 -3.20 -10.85
C GLU A 77 -4.17 -2.94 -11.22
N LYS A 78 -4.81 -3.95 -11.80
CA LYS A 78 -6.21 -3.83 -12.22
C LYS A 78 -7.13 -4.11 -11.04
N MET A 79 -8.21 -3.34 -10.95
CA MET A 79 -9.24 -3.58 -9.95
C MET A 79 -9.86 -4.96 -10.15
N PRO A 80 -9.89 -5.81 -9.10
CA PRO A 80 -10.53 -7.13 -9.21
C PRO A 80 -12.03 -6.97 -9.43
N SER A 81 -12.62 -7.88 -10.21
CA SER A 81 -14.06 -7.89 -10.45
C SER A 81 -14.82 -8.24 -9.18
N ARG A 82 -16.06 -7.79 -9.10
CA ARG A 82 -16.93 -8.12 -7.96
C ARG A 82 -17.14 -9.63 -7.84
N PHE A 83 -17.21 -10.33 -8.97
CA PHE A 83 -17.36 -11.78 -8.97
C PHE A 83 -16.18 -12.47 -8.28
N ARG A 84 -14.95 -12.07 -8.60
CA ARG A 84 -13.74 -12.62 -7.97
C ARG A 84 -13.71 -12.32 -6.48
N CYS A 85 -14.20 -11.16 -6.08
CA CYS A 85 -14.22 -10.75 -4.67
C CYS A 85 -15.13 -11.64 -3.81
N LEU A 86 -16.11 -12.31 -4.39
CA LEU A 86 -16.98 -13.25 -3.67
C LEU A 86 -16.19 -14.42 -3.07
N PHE A 87 -15.01 -14.72 -3.61
CA PHE A 87 -14.22 -15.88 -3.23
C PHE A 87 -12.94 -15.53 -2.49
N SER A 88 -12.72 -14.24 -2.21
CA SER A 88 -11.46 -13.82 -1.60
C SER A 88 -11.61 -12.51 -0.82
N ASP A 89 -11.37 -12.57 0.47
CA ASP A 89 -11.36 -11.38 1.33
C ASP A 89 -10.22 -10.43 0.95
N VAL A 90 -9.09 -10.97 0.48
CA VAL A 90 -7.95 -10.17 0.03
C VAL A 90 -8.34 -9.35 -1.20
N LEU A 91 -9.00 -9.95 -2.17
CA LEU A 91 -9.46 -9.25 -3.37
C LEU A 91 -10.52 -8.20 -3.04
N THR A 92 -11.40 -8.50 -2.10
CA THR A 92 -12.41 -7.56 -1.61
C THR A 92 -11.73 -6.34 -1.00
N ALA A 93 -10.75 -6.54 -0.13
CA ALA A 93 -10.00 -5.46 0.50
C ALA A 93 -9.28 -4.60 -0.54
N ARG A 94 -8.66 -5.23 -1.53
CA ARG A 94 -7.99 -4.49 -2.62
C ARG A 94 -8.97 -3.64 -3.42
N ARG A 95 -10.13 -4.21 -3.76
CA ARG A 95 -11.15 -3.48 -4.52
C ARG A 95 -11.66 -2.27 -3.74
N VAL A 96 -11.97 -2.45 -2.46
CA VAL A 96 -12.43 -1.35 -1.60
C VAL A 96 -11.37 -0.24 -1.53
N THR A 97 -10.11 -0.62 -1.35
CA THR A 97 -9.01 0.35 -1.30
C THR A 97 -8.88 1.11 -2.62
N MET A 98 -8.98 0.40 -3.75
CA MET A 98 -8.93 1.04 -5.07
C MET A 98 -10.11 1.99 -5.30
N GLU A 99 -11.30 1.63 -4.82
CA GLU A 99 -12.46 2.51 -4.90
C GLU A 99 -12.26 3.78 -4.07
N ILE A 100 -11.64 3.68 -2.90
CA ILE A 100 -11.27 4.84 -2.09
C ILE A 100 -10.22 5.68 -2.83
N ALA A 101 -9.22 5.04 -3.43
CA ALA A 101 -8.20 5.75 -4.21
C ALA A 101 -8.81 6.51 -5.40
N ARG A 102 -9.86 5.94 -6.00
CA ARG A 102 -10.56 6.62 -7.09
C ARG A 102 -11.25 7.90 -6.62
N LEU A 103 -11.79 7.90 -5.40
CA LEU A 103 -12.47 9.06 -4.83
C LEU A 103 -11.48 10.10 -4.30
N ASP A 104 -10.46 9.65 -3.61
CA ASP A 104 -9.52 10.52 -2.88
C ASP A 104 -8.19 10.75 -3.62
N GLY A 105 -7.95 10.01 -4.69
CA GLY A 105 -6.70 10.04 -5.44
C GLY A 105 -5.65 9.08 -4.93
N ILE A 106 -5.72 8.70 -3.66
CA ILE A 106 -4.74 7.83 -3.00
C ILE A 106 -5.38 7.09 -1.83
N ALA A 107 -4.98 5.84 -1.63
CA ALA A 107 -5.41 5.04 -0.48
C ALA A 107 -4.35 3.98 -0.20
N PHE A 108 -4.37 3.39 0.98
CA PHE A 108 -3.46 2.29 1.29
C PHE A 108 -4.20 1.08 1.87
N LEU A 109 -3.59 -0.08 1.69
CA LEU A 109 -4.03 -1.33 2.30
C LEU A 109 -2.81 -1.93 3.01
N ALA A 110 -2.95 -2.20 4.30
CA ALA A 110 -1.86 -2.74 5.10
C ALA A 110 -2.13 -4.18 5.48
N TYR A 111 -1.13 -5.03 5.27
CA TYR A 111 -1.11 -6.40 5.76
C TYR A 111 -0.15 -6.41 6.95
N SER A 112 -0.70 -6.13 8.14
CA SER A 112 0.10 -5.99 9.35
C SER A 112 0.34 -7.34 10.01
N TRP A 113 1.48 -7.44 10.70
CA TRP A 113 1.78 -8.60 11.51
C TRP A 113 2.04 -8.17 12.95
N LYS A 114 1.67 -9.06 13.87
CA LYS A 114 1.85 -8.84 15.30
C LYS A 114 3.23 -9.32 15.72
N HIS A 115 3.67 -8.87 16.88
CA HIS A 115 4.82 -9.47 17.53
C HIS A 115 4.50 -10.95 17.77
N ASP A 116 5.46 -11.80 17.42
CA ASP A 116 5.35 -13.22 17.67
C ASP A 116 5.90 -13.51 19.07
N ASP A 117 5.03 -13.88 20.00
CA ASP A 117 5.42 -14.22 21.36
C ASP A 117 6.42 -15.37 21.40
N ASN A 118 6.31 -16.31 20.47
CA ASN A 118 7.24 -17.41 20.37
C ASN A 118 8.63 -16.93 19.95
N GLU A 119 8.71 -15.98 19.05
CA GLU A 119 9.98 -15.38 18.65
C GLU A 119 10.63 -14.64 19.82
N VAL A 120 9.83 -13.87 20.55
CA VAL A 120 10.31 -13.17 21.73
C VAL A 120 10.87 -14.15 22.75
N VAL A 121 10.20 -15.26 23.00
CA VAL A 121 10.66 -16.30 23.91
C VAL A 121 11.93 -16.96 23.41
N LYS A 122 12.03 -17.23 22.12
CA LYS A 122 13.22 -17.84 21.51
C LYS A 122 14.45 -16.96 21.57
N GLU A 123 14.26 -15.66 21.51
CA GLU A 123 15.35 -14.70 21.55
C GLU A 123 15.95 -14.55 22.95
N LYS A 124 15.26 -15.01 23.94
CA LYS A 124 15.74 -15.00 25.32
C LYS A 124 16.61 -16.20 25.61
#